data_a96635205fbccf5cbecfe88ffec63d2f
#
_entry.id   a96635205fbccf5cbecfe88ffec63d2f
#
_cell.length_a   1.000
_cell.length_b   1.000
_cell.length_c   1.000
_cell.angle_alpha   90.00
_cell.angle_beta   90.00
_cell.angle_gamma   90.00
#
_symmetry.space_group_name_H-M   'P 1'
#
loop_
_entity.id
_entity.type
_entity.pdbx_description
1 polymer ?
#
loop_
_entity_poly.entity_id
_entity_poly.type
_entity_poly.pdbx_seq_one_letter_code
_entity_poly.pdbx_strand_id
1 'polypeptide(L)'
;MDKTVPLGRVKGTLTPPCSKSYAQRALAASLLCGETSVLRNLEFCDDTRSALRCIETLGARVKHVDASTLSIEGGLHPRGKVLHVGESGLATRLFTPIASLCGMPVTIEGQGTLLRRPMHMMIDPLRRLGVRVRDNDGYLPFEVRGPIRGGEIDVDGSVSSQFITGLLLALPLSQHDTTLHVRSAVSTPYLSLIHISEPTRPY
;
A
#
# COMPACT_ATOMS: atom_id res chain seq x y z
N MET A 1 -30.92 9.44 13.37
CA MET A 1 -30.52 9.76 14.76
C MET A 1 -29.96 11.16 14.76
N ASP A 2 -30.70 12.11 15.24
CA ASP A 2 -30.27 13.51 15.26
C ASP A 2 -29.47 13.78 16.55
N LYS A 3 -28.37 14.52 16.43
CA LYS A 3 -27.57 14.94 17.57
C LYS A 3 -27.42 16.45 17.56
N THR A 4 -27.79 17.09 18.64
CA THR A 4 -27.55 18.52 18.84
C THR A 4 -26.15 18.74 19.40
N VAL A 5 -25.36 19.57 18.73
CA VAL A 5 -24.05 20.01 19.21
C VAL A 5 -24.21 21.41 19.81
N PRO A 6 -24.12 21.56 21.14
CA PRO A 6 -24.26 22.85 21.77
C PRO A 6 -23.07 23.76 21.46
N LEU A 7 -23.30 25.06 21.44
CA LEU A 7 -22.23 26.06 21.39
C LEU A 7 -21.34 25.93 22.63
N GLY A 8 -20.03 25.85 22.43
CA GLY A 8 -19.06 25.73 23.52
C GLY A 8 -17.68 26.20 23.13
N ARG A 9 -16.80 26.36 24.13
CA ARG A 9 -15.37 26.63 23.92
C ARG A 9 -14.60 25.34 24.15
N VAL A 10 -13.77 24.98 23.21
CA VAL A 10 -12.82 23.85 23.32
C VAL A 10 -11.50 24.41 23.81
N LYS A 11 -10.98 23.91 24.96
CA LYS A 11 -9.68 24.26 25.50
C LYS A 11 -9.04 22.99 26.07
N GLY A 12 -7.81 22.71 25.67
CA GLY A 12 -7.05 21.57 26.17
C GLY A 12 -5.94 21.19 25.21
N THR A 13 -5.16 20.19 25.61
CA THR A 13 -4.12 19.56 24.80
C THR A 13 -4.51 18.09 24.60
N LEU A 14 -4.41 17.60 23.37
CA LEU A 14 -4.57 16.19 23.07
C LEU A 14 -3.42 15.71 22.19
N THR A 15 -3.07 14.43 22.34
CA THR A 15 -2.16 13.76 21.42
C THR A 15 -3.02 13.06 20.37
N PRO A 16 -2.89 13.43 19.08
CA PRO A 16 -3.67 12.77 18.04
C PRO A 16 -3.19 11.32 17.86
N PRO A 17 -4.09 10.39 17.47
CA PRO A 17 -3.69 9.04 17.14
C PRO A 17 -2.78 9.03 15.90
N CYS A 18 -1.99 7.97 15.75
CA CYS A 18 -1.18 7.75 14.56
C CYS A 18 -2.05 7.68 13.30
N SER A 19 -1.58 8.32 12.21
CA SER A 19 -2.25 8.19 10.92
C SER A 19 -2.08 6.79 10.36
N LYS A 20 -3.14 5.97 10.34
CA LYS A 20 -3.13 4.62 9.77
C LYS A 20 -2.71 4.60 8.29
N SER A 21 -3.07 5.64 7.54
CA SER A 21 -2.69 5.75 6.12
C SER A 21 -1.21 6.04 5.93
N TYR A 22 -0.61 6.81 6.85
CA TYR A 22 0.83 7.06 6.84
C TYR A 22 1.58 5.79 7.27
N ALA A 23 1.15 5.14 8.34
CA ALA A 23 1.75 3.92 8.86
C ALA A 23 1.84 2.81 7.80
N GLN A 24 0.76 2.56 7.05
CA GLN A 24 0.76 1.55 5.99
C GLN A 24 1.75 1.87 4.87
N ARG A 25 1.90 3.15 4.48
CA ARG A 25 2.88 3.59 3.48
C ARG A 25 4.32 3.43 3.99
N ALA A 26 4.56 3.82 5.23
CA ALA A 26 5.88 3.67 5.86
C ALA A 26 6.29 2.19 5.96
N LEU A 27 5.36 1.29 6.30
CA LEU A 27 5.58 -0.15 6.29
C LEU A 27 5.92 -0.67 4.90
N ALA A 28 5.19 -0.22 3.86
CA ALA A 28 5.47 -0.61 2.48
C ALA A 28 6.83 -0.09 2.00
N ALA A 29 7.18 1.17 2.30
CA ALA A 29 8.49 1.73 1.97
C ALA A 29 9.62 0.99 2.70
N SER A 30 9.43 0.63 3.98
CA SER A 30 10.41 -0.14 4.76
C SER A 30 10.63 -1.55 4.19
N LEU A 31 9.59 -2.19 3.63
CA LEU A 31 9.75 -3.47 2.92
C LEU A 31 10.64 -3.31 1.69
N LEU A 32 10.45 -2.24 0.92
CA LEU A 32 11.16 -2.01 -0.34
C LEU A 32 12.57 -1.42 -0.13
N CYS A 33 12.86 -0.92 1.06
CA CYS A 33 14.18 -0.47 1.45
C CYS A 33 15.12 -1.66 1.67
N GLY A 34 16.33 -1.62 1.09
CA GLY A 34 17.34 -2.67 1.27
C GLY A 34 18.04 -2.66 2.64
N GLU A 35 17.71 -1.68 3.48
CA GLU A 35 18.35 -1.46 4.78
C GLU A 35 17.35 -1.57 5.94
N THR A 36 17.85 -1.49 7.16
CA THR A 36 16.98 -1.49 8.35
C THR A 36 16.33 -0.13 8.57
N SER A 37 15.01 -0.12 8.64
CA SER A 37 14.20 1.05 8.97
C SER A 37 13.69 0.97 10.41
N VAL A 38 13.59 2.11 11.07
CA VAL A 38 12.98 2.21 12.40
C VAL A 38 11.75 3.11 12.35
N LEU A 39 10.58 2.52 12.57
CA LEU A 39 9.31 3.25 12.64
C LEU A 39 8.90 3.44 14.09
N ARG A 40 8.68 4.70 14.49
CA ARG A 40 8.29 5.09 15.86
C ARG A 40 6.88 5.66 15.89
N ASN A 41 6.26 5.62 17.07
CA ASN A 41 4.91 6.14 17.32
C ASN A 41 3.84 5.48 16.46
N LEU A 42 3.99 4.18 16.18
CA LEU A 42 3.00 3.40 15.47
C LEU A 42 1.84 3.03 16.40
N GLU A 43 0.64 3.07 15.85
CA GLU A 43 -0.57 2.53 16.47
C GLU A 43 -1.07 1.32 15.68
N PHE A 44 -1.32 0.21 16.39
CA PHE A 44 -1.66 -1.07 15.78
C PHE A 44 -3.18 -1.27 15.71
N CYS A 45 -3.84 -0.57 14.79
CA CYS A 45 -5.20 -0.90 14.39
C CYS A 45 -5.22 -2.08 13.38
N ASP A 46 -6.38 -2.58 13.04
CA ASP A 46 -6.54 -3.74 12.14
C ASP A 46 -5.90 -3.51 10.77
N ASP A 47 -6.02 -2.29 10.22
CA ASP A 47 -5.41 -1.91 8.94
C ASP A 47 -3.87 -1.96 9.02
N THR A 48 -3.29 -1.42 10.11
CA THR A 48 -1.83 -1.41 10.32
C THR A 48 -1.31 -2.83 10.55
N ARG A 49 -2.05 -3.66 11.32
CA ARG A 49 -1.72 -5.08 11.53
C ARG A 49 -1.78 -5.88 10.23
N SER A 50 -2.75 -5.59 9.36
CA SER A 50 -2.85 -6.23 8.05
C SER A 50 -1.67 -5.85 7.15
N ALA A 51 -1.29 -4.57 7.12
CA ALA A 51 -0.12 -4.12 6.39
C ALA A 51 1.18 -4.75 6.92
N LEU A 52 1.30 -4.89 8.25
CA LEU A 52 2.44 -5.55 8.89
C LEU A 52 2.56 -7.00 8.43
N ARG A 53 1.47 -7.77 8.46
CA ARG A 53 1.44 -9.15 7.94
C ARG A 53 1.80 -9.21 6.45
N CYS A 54 1.35 -8.24 5.64
CA CYS A 54 1.70 -8.19 4.23
C CYS A 54 3.22 -8.03 4.02
N ILE A 55 3.89 -7.13 4.75
CA ILE A 55 5.34 -6.95 4.59
C ILE A 55 6.12 -8.18 5.07
N GLU A 56 5.69 -8.83 6.16
CA GLU A 56 6.30 -10.07 6.65
C GLU A 56 6.15 -11.21 5.63
N THR A 57 4.95 -11.36 5.03
CA THR A 57 4.69 -12.34 3.97
C THR A 57 5.54 -12.08 2.74
N LEU A 58 5.76 -10.81 2.38
CA LEU A 58 6.58 -10.40 1.25
C LEU A 58 8.10 -10.45 1.54
N GLY A 59 8.52 -10.69 2.79
CA GLY A 59 9.90 -11.00 3.10
C GLY A 59 10.54 -10.16 4.19
N ALA A 60 9.96 -9.04 4.62
CA ALA A 60 10.51 -8.24 5.70
C ALA A 60 10.66 -9.03 7.00
N ARG A 61 11.70 -8.71 7.75
CA ARG A 61 11.88 -9.17 9.13
C ARG A 61 11.54 -8.04 10.07
N VAL A 62 10.54 -8.28 10.91
CA VAL A 62 10.03 -7.27 11.83
C VAL A 62 10.40 -7.63 13.27
N LYS A 63 10.94 -6.65 14.00
CA LYS A 63 11.24 -6.76 15.42
C LYS A 63 10.51 -5.63 16.16
N HIS A 64 9.68 -6.00 17.12
CA HIS A 64 9.10 -5.06 18.07
C HIS A 64 10.21 -4.59 19.06
N VAL A 65 10.51 -3.29 19.05
CA VAL A 65 11.46 -2.67 19.97
C VAL A 65 10.75 -2.30 21.27
N ASP A 66 9.54 -1.72 21.12
CA ASP A 66 8.62 -1.41 22.22
C ASP A 66 7.16 -1.47 21.71
N ALA A 67 6.21 -1.00 22.53
CA ALA A 67 4.78 -1.04 22.21
C ALA A 67 4.38 -0.23 20.95
N SER A 68 5.21 0.73 20.51
CA SER A 68 4.93 1.64 19.40
C SER A 68 6.07 1.77 18.39
N THR A 69 7.16 1.03 18.58
CA THR A 69 8.37 1.11 17.75
C THR A 69 8.69 -0.23 17.12
N LEU A 70 8.85 -0.23 15.80
CA LEU A 70 9.30 -1.38 15.02
C LEU A 70 10.68 -1.11 14.43
N SER A 71 11.54 -2.14 14.42
CA SER A 71 12.72 -2.23 13.57
C SER A 71 12.42 -3.22 12.45
N ILE A 72 12.57 -2.79 11.20
CA ILE A 72 12.18 -3.54 10.00
C ILE A 72 13.41 -3.69 9.11
N GLU A 73 13.86 -4.91 8.92
CA GLU A 73 14.84 -5.27 7.90
C GLU A 73 14.05 -5.57 6.62
N GLY A 74 14.16 -4.70 5.63
CA GLY A 74 13.45 -4.80 4.37
C GLY A 74 14.02 -5.85 3.43
N GLY A 75 13.47 -5.90 2.25
CA GLY A 75 13.85 -6.83 1.18
C GLY A 75 12.65 -7.64 0.69
N LEU A 76 12.46 -7.63 -0.62
CA LEU A 76 11.35 -8.33 -1.28
C LEU A 76 11.74 -9.79 -1.56
N HIS A 77 11.58 -10.65 -0.56
CA HIS A 77 11.84 -12.09 -0.62
C HIS A 77 10.63 -12.87 -0.11
N PRO A 78 9.57 -13.02 -0.91
CA PRO A 78 8.30 -13.58 -0.47
C PRO A 78 8.45 -14.95 0.21
N ARG A 79 7.88 -15.08 1.41
CA ARG A 79 7.85 -16.31 2.21
C ARG A 79 6.50 -17.02 2.10
N GLY A 80 5.48 -16.32 1.61
CA GLY A 80 4.13 -16.83 1.42
C GLY A 80 3.54 -16.41 0.09
N LYS A 81 2.42 -17.04 -0.27
CA LYS A 81 1.71 -16.80 -1.54
C LYS A 81 0.39 -16.07 -1.35
N VAL A 82 0.02 -15.75 -0.12
CA VAL A 82 -1.26 -15.12 0.20
C VAL A 82 -1.03 -13.88 1.04
N LEU A 83 -1.55 -12.74 0.58
CA LEU A 83 -1.58 -11.49 1.32
C LEU A 83 -2.98 -11.27 1.89
N HIS A 84 -3.12 -11.44 3.19
CA HIS A 84 -4.37 -11.15 3.90
C HIS A 84 -4.44 -9.67 4.25
N VAL A 85 -5.14 -8.89 3.44
CA VAL A 85 -5.26 -7.43 3.61
C VAL A 85 -6.35 -7.01 4.60
N GLY A 86 -7.05 -7.96 5.22
CA GLY A 86 -8.16 -7.69 6.15
C GLY A 86 -9.31 -6.97 5.43
N GLU A 87 -9.81 -5.88 6.02
CA GLU A 87 -10.81 -5.00 5.40
C GLU A 87 -10.17 -3.71 4.83
N SER A 88 -8.84 -3.65 4.73
CA SER A 88 -8.12 -2.45 4.32
C SER A 88 -8.07 -2.28 2.79
N GLY A 89 -8.89 -1.35 2.29
CA GLY A 89 -8.83 -0.96 0.88
C GLY A 89 -7.51 -0.30 0.48
N LEU A 90 -6.83 0.38 1.43
CA LEU A 90 -5.50 0.94 1.19
C LEU A 90 -4.46 -0.18 1.07
N ALA A 91 -4.44 -1.15 1.99
CA ALA A 91 -3.51 -2.27 1.91
C ALA A 91 -3.65 -3.03 0.59
N THR A 92 -4.88 -3.30 0.14
CA THR A 92 -5.14 -3.93 -1.16
C THR A 92 -4.46 -3.18 -2.29
N ARG A 93 -4.74 -1.88 -2.41
CA ARG A 93 -4.26 -1.04 -3.52
C ARG A 93 -2.77 -0.73 -3.45
N LEU A 94 -2.21 -0.75 -2.25
CA LEU A 94 -0.80 -0.50 -2.00
C LEU A 94 0.05 -1.75 -2.26
N PHE A 95 -0.35 -2.89 -1.69
CA PHE A 95 0.46 -4.11 -1.75
C PHE A 95 0.26 -4.92 -3.03
N THR A 96 -0.81 -4.73 -3.79
CA THR A 96 -0.98 -5.42 -5.07
C THR A 96 0.11 -5.05 -6.08
N PRO A 97 0.44 -3.77 -6.36
CA PRO A 97 1.58 -3.44 -7.21
C PRO A 97 2.92 -3.94 -6.65
N ILE A 98 3.12 -3.89 -5.34
CA ILE A 98 4.34 -4.40 -4.70
C ILE A 98 4.47 -5.91 -4.87
N ALA A 99 3.40 -6.67 -4.65
CA ALA A 99 3.36 -8.11 -4.91
C ALA A 99 3.61 -8.45 -6.39
N SER A 100 3.22 -7.54 -7.28
CA SER A 100 3.44 -7.69 -8.72
C SER A 100 4.91 -7.52 -9.14
N LEU A 101 5.80 -7.13 -8.25
CA LEU A 101 7.26 -7.21 -8.48
C LEU A 101 7.77 -8.64 -8.40
N CYS A 102 7.03 -9.55 -7.74
CA CYS A 102 7.43 -10.93 -7.52
C CYS A 102 7.19 -11.79 -8.76
N GLY A 103 8.17 -12.62 -9.16
CA GLY A 103 8.03 -13.56 -10.28
C GLY A 103 7.13 -14.77 -9.98
N MET A 104 6.71 -14.95 -8.72
CA MET A 104 5.81 -16.01 -8.27
C MET A 104 4.37 -15.50 -8.16
N PRO A 105 3.36 -16.40 -8.24
CA PRO A 105 1.97 -16.02 -7.99
C PRO A 105 1.77 -15.61 -6.53
N VAL A 106 1.04 -14.51 -6.34
CA VAL A 106 0.63 -14.02 -5.03
C VAL A 106 -0.88 -13.73 -5.07
N THR A 107 -1.62 -14.36 -4.18
CA THR A 107 -3.07 -14.16 -4.03
C THR A 107 -3.32 -13.03 -3.03
N ILE A 108 -4.18 -12.10 -3.38
CA ILE A 108 -4.64 -11.03 -2.51
C ILE A 108 -6.01 -11.42 -1.97
N GLU A 109 -6.10 -11.57 -0.66
CA GLU A 109 -7.33 -11.94 0.05
C GLU A 109 -7.75 -10.86 1.01
N GLY A 110 -9.05 -10.59 1.04
CA GLY A 110 -9.68 -9.67 1.99
C GLY A 110 -10.82 -10.32 2.74
N GLN A 111 -11.47 -9.54 3.59
CA GLN A 111 -12.63 -10.00 4.34
C GLN A 111 -13.68 -8.89 4.49
N GLY A 112 -14.87 -9.27 5.01
CA GLY A 112 -15.94 -8.36 5.36
C GLY A 112 -16.43 -7.52 4.18
N THR A 113 -16.57 -6.21 4.41
CA THR A 113 -17.09 -5.26 3.42
C THR A 113 -16.17 -5.08 2.21
N LEU A 114 -14.88 -5.39 2.35
CA LEU A 114 -13.90 -5.26 1.28
C LEU A 114 -14.18 -6.20 0.10
N LEU A 115 -14.76 -7.37 0.35
CA LEU A 115 -15.11 -8.35 -0.70
C LEU A 115 -16.14 -7.81 -1.71
N ARG A 116 -16.89 -6.77 -1.35
CA ARG A 116 -17.90 -6.13 -2.20
C ARG A 116 -17.38 -4.88 -2.91
N ARG A 117 -16.12 -4.52 -2.68
CA ARG A 117 -15.52 -3.31 -3.29
C ARG A 117 -14.85 -3.67 -4.61
N PRO A 118 -15.20 -2.99 -5.71
CA PRO A 118 -14.57 -3.26 -7.01
C PRO A 118 -13.09 -2.83 -6.99
N MET A 119 -12.25 -3.66 -7.62
CA MET A 119 -10.82 -3.46 -7.79
C MET A 119 -10.41 -3.41 -9.27
N HIS A 120 -11.38 -3.26 -10.19
CA HIS A 120 -11.15 -3.20 -11.65
C HIS A 120 -10.08 -2.18 -12.05
N MET A 121 -10.01 -1.04 -11.32
CA MET A 121 -9.05 0.04 -11.63
C MET A 121 -7.58 -0.41 -11.58
N MET A 122 -7.27 -1.53 -10.94
CA MET A 122 -5.90 -2.05 -10.85
C MET A 122 -5.56 -3.06 -11.94
N ILE A 123 -6.56 -3.76 -12.46
CA ILE A 123 -6.37 -4.96 -13.29
C ILE A 123 -5.73 -4.60 -14.63
N ASP A 124 -6.33 -3.71 -15.39
CA ASP A 124 -5.84 -3.34 -16.73
C ASP A 124 -4.47 -2.63 -16.68
N PRO A 125 -4.21 -1.66 -15.79
CA PRO A 125 -2.88 -1.09 -15.66
C PRO A 125 -1.80 -2.13 -15.34
N LEU A 126 -2.08 -3.08 -14.44
CA LEU A 126 -1.12 -4.13 -14.10
C LEU A 126 -0.86 -5.08 -15.29
N ARG A 127 -1.90 -5.45 -16.05
CA ARG A 127 -1.75 -6.25 -17.27
C ARG A 127 -0.90 -5.54 -18.33
N ARG A 128 -1.09 -4.22 -18.52
CA ARG A 128 -0.27 -3.41 -19.42
C ARG A 128 1.18 -3.34 -18.98
N LEU A 129 1.46 -3.39 -17.68
CA LEU A 129 2.82 -3.48 -17.13
C LEU A 129 3.42 -4.90 -17.22
N GLY A 130 2.74 -5.84 -17.87
CA GLY A 130 3.23 -7.21 -18.09
C GLY A 130 2.92 -8.17 -16.95
N VAL A 131 2.15 -7.75 -15.95
CA VAL A 131 1.72 -8.61 -14.83
C VAL A 131 0.61 -9.54 -15.29
N ARG A 132 0.72 -10.83 -14.94
CA ARG A 132 -0.40 -11.77 -15.12
C ARG A 132 -1.37 -11.58 -13.96
N VAL A 133 -2.63 -11.29 -14.28
CA VAL A 133 -3.69 -11.12 -13.27
C VAL A 133 -4.79 -12.13 -13.55
N ARG A 134 -5.05 -13.00 -12.58
CA ARG A 134 -6.25 -13.84 -12.52
C ARG A 134 -7.22 -13.14 -11.57
N ASP A 135 -8.18 -12.46 -12.12
CA ASP A 135 -9.17 -11.74 -11.35
C ASP A 135 -10.44 -12.58 -11.13
N ASN A 136 -11.18 -12.19 -10.13
CA ASN A 136 -12.48 -12.73 -9.78
C ASN A 136 -13.52 -11.65 -10.09
N ASP A 137 -13.76 -11.44 -11.39
CA ASP A 137 -14.67 -10.40 -11.88
C ASP A 137 -14.42 -9.01 -11.24
N GLY A 138 -13.13 -8.69 -11.07
CA GLY A 138 -12.69 -7.44 -10.45
C GLY A 138 -12.88 -7.34 -8.96
N TYR A 139 -13.16 -8.42 -8.26
CA TYR A 139 -13.30 -8.47 -6.80
C TYR A 139 -12.25 -9.38 -6.17
N LEU A 140 -12.08 -9.25 -4.85
CA LEU A 140 -11.24 -10.17 -4.08
C LEU A 140 -11.93 -11.55 -3.93
N PRO A 141 -11.17 -12.65 -3.86
CA PRO A 141 -9.72 -12.72 -4.04
C PRO A 141 -9.32 -12.65 -5.51
N PHE A 142 -8.11 -12.17 -5.78
CA PHE A 142 -7.48 -12.28 -7.09
C PHE A 142 -5.99 -12.57 -6.97
N GLU A 143 -5.37 -13.09 -8.04
CA GLU A 143 -3.96 -13.46 -8.07
C GLU A 143 -3.18 -12.55 -9.02
N VAL A 144 -2.02 -12.11 -8.59
CA VAL A 144 -1.05 -11.40 -9.42
C VAL A 144 0.26 -12.18 -9.52
N ARG A 145 0.89 -12.12 -10.70
CA ARG A 145 2.21 -12.68 -10.94
C ARG A 145 3.01 -11.77 -11.84
N GLY A 146 4.05 -11.17 -11.29
CA GLY A 146 5.02 -10.35 -12.03
C GLY A 146 6.11 -11.17 -12.71
N PRO A 147 7.27 -10.56 -12.94
CA PRO A 147 7.62 -9.21 -12.50
C PRO A 147 6.97 -8.10 -13.33
N ILE A 148 6.83 -6.90 -12.76
CA ILE A 148 6.48 -5.69 -13.51
C ILE A 148 7.58 -5.41 -14.52
N ARG A 149 7.22 -5.32 -15.80
CA ARG A 149 8.19 -5.05 -16.88
C ARG A 149 8.50 -3.57 -17.03
N GLY A 150 7.55 -2.71 -16.75
CA GLY A 150 7.62 -1.28 -17.04
C GLY A 150 6.92 -0.93 -18.34
N GLY A 151 7.07 0.32 -18.82
CA GLY A 151 6.45 0.83 -20.04
C GLY A 151 5.61 2.07 -19.82
N GLU A 152 4.62 2.30 -20.67
CA GLU A 152 3.76 3.48 -20.62
C GLU A 152 2.33 3.07 -20.29
N ILE A 153 1.75 3.68 -19.25
CA ILE A 153 0.38 3.39 -18.82
C ILE A 153 -0.40 4.66 -18.45
N ASP A 154 -1.70 4.62 -18.73
CA ASP A 154 -2.68 5.59 -18.26
C ASP A 154 -3.41 5.04 -17.03
N VAL A 155 -3.57 5.85 -16.01
CA VAL A 155 -4.35 5.51 -14.80
C VAL A 155 -5.35 6.62 -14.51
N ASP A 156 -6.60 6.26 -14.27
CA ASP A 156 -7.60 7.19 -13.79
C ASP A 156 -7.46 7.42 -12.29
N GLY A 157 -6.96 8.60 -11.93
CA GLY A 157 -6.78 9.02 -10.55
C GLY A 157 -8.05 9.44 -9.83
N SER A 158 -9.18 9.58 -10.55
CA SER A 158 -10.46 9.97 -9.95
C SER A 158 -11.03 8.86 -9.06
N VAL A 159 -10.72 7.60 -9.37
CA VAL A 159 -11.23 6.43 -8.65
C VAL A 159 -10.45 6.19 -7.36
N SER A 160 -9.11 6.27 -7.39
CA SER A 160 -8.30 6.04 -6.19
C SER A 160 -6.85 6.49 -6.32
N SER A 161 -6.46 7.48 -5.54
CA SER A 161 -5.04 7.87 -5.35
C SER A 161 -4.22 6.79 -4.62
N GLN A 162 -4.88 5.85 -3.95
CA GLN A 162 -4.21 4.78 -3.18
C GLN A 162 -3.49 3.79 -4.10
N PHE A 163 -4.09 3.46 -5.25
CA PHE A 163 -3.45 2.59 -6.25
C PHE A 163 -2.26 3.27 -6.90
N ILE A 164 -2.38 4.57 -7.20
CA ILE A 164 -1.27 5.39 -7.72
C ILE A 164 -0.11 5.38 -6.72
N THR A 165 -0.37 5.53 -5.43
CA THR A 165 0.65 5.40 -4.38
C THR A 165 1.37 4.05 -4.44
N GLY A 166 0.61 2.96 -4.60
CA GLY A 166 1.18 1.62 -4.72
C GLY A 166 2.07 1.46 -5.97
N LEU A 167 1.64 2.02 -7.10
CA LEU A 167 2.44 2.05 -8.33
C LEU A 167 3.73 2.86 -8.14
N LEU A 168 3.64 4.08 -7.60
CA LEU A 168 4.80 4.94 -7.39
C LEU A 168 5.85 4.31 -6.46
N LEU A 169 5.44 3.49 -5.50
CA LEU A 169 6.36 2.73 -4.65
C LEU A 169 6.95 1.51 -5.37
N ALA A 170 6.19 0.85 -6.24
CA ALA A 170 6.64 -0.37 -6.91
C ALA A 170 7.45 -0.10 -8.19
N LEU A 171 7.06 0.87 -8.99
CA LEU A 171 7.64 1.11 -10.33
C LEU A 171 9.14 1.42 -10.33
N PRO A 172 9.73 2.10 -9.31
CA PRO A 172 11.19 2.25 -9.24
C PRO A 172 11.97 0.93 -9.20
N LEU A 173 11.31 -0.18 -8.85
CA LEU A 173 11.87 -1.52 -8.78
C LEU A 173 11.44 -2.42 -9.96
N SER A 174 10.79 -1.86 -10.98
CA SER A 174 10.44 -2.58 -12.21
C SER A 174 11.66 -2.88 -13.08
N GLN A 175 11.48 -3.74 -14.09
CA GLN A 175 12.61 -4.15 -14.97
C GLN A 175 13.09 -3.04 -15.91
N HIS A 176 12.18 -2.15 -16.31
CA HIS A 176 12.45 -1.04 -17.23
C HIS A 176 11.74 0.21 -16.73
N ASP A 177 12.13 1.37 -17.25
CA ASP A 177 11.51 2.65 -16.97
C ASP A 177 10.02 2.63 -17.27
N THR A 178 9.27 3.39 -16.48
CA THR A 178 7.81 3.48 -16.62
C THR A 178 7.37 4.93 -16.66
N THR A 179 6.59 5.27 -17.68
CA THR A 179 5.86 6.54 -17.75
C THR A 179 4.42 6.33 -17.29
N LEU A 180 4.06 7.01 -16.21
CA LEU A 180 2.73 6.94 -15.61
C LEU A 180 1.95 8.21 -15.92
N HIS A 181 0.93 8.12 -16.78
CA HIS A 181 0.00 9.20 -17.06
C HIS A 181 -1.20 9.12 -16.12
N VAL A 182 -1.29 10.07 -15.19
CA VAL A 182 -2.40 10.13 -14.22
C VAL A 182 -3.39 11.18 -14.67
N ARG A 183 -4.62 10.74 -15.00
CA ARG A 183 -5.73 11.63 -15.31
C ARG A 183 -6.56 11.88 -14.06
N SER A 184 -7.06 13.13 -13.90
CA SER A 184 -8.01 13.49 -12.85
C SER A 184 -7.56 13.08 -11.43
N ALA A 185 -6.29 13.34 -11.07
CA ALA A 185 -5.77 12.98 -9.76
C ALA A 185 -6.55 13.67 -8.64
N VAL A 186 -7.14 12.88 -7.74
CA VAL A 186 -7.78 13.36 -6.50
C VAL A 186 -6.90 13.06 -5.31
N SER A 187 -7.14 13.75 -4.18
CA SER A 187 -6.39 13.53 -2.93
C SER A 187 -4.87 13.69 -3.09
N THR A 188 -4.44 14.67 -3.86
CA THR A 188 -3.01 14.99 -4.11
C THR A 188 -2.16 15.13 -2.84
N PRO A 189 -2.66 15.61 -1.68
CA PRO A 189 -1.87 15.63 -0.44
C PRO A 189 -1.37 14.23 0.00
N TYR A 190 -2.14 13.17 -0.29
CA TYR A 190 -1.69 11.80 0.02
C TYR A 190 -0.64 11.28 -0.94
N LEU A 191 -0.61 11.77 -2.19
CA LEU A 191 0.46 11.47 -3.14
C LEU A 191 1.75 12.18 -2.75
N SER A 192 1.67 13.39 -2.20
CA SER A 192 2.85 14.14 -1.73
C SER A 192 3.56 13.46 -0.55
N LEU A 193 2.91 12.57 0.19
CA LEU A 193 3.56 11.78 1.25
C LEU A 193 4.69 10.89 0.71
N ILE A 194 4.67 10.52 -0.56
CA ILE A 194 5.75 9.74 -1.17
C ILE A 194 7.03 10.57 -1.22
N HIS A 195 6.95 11.86 -1.55
CA HIS A 195 8.12 12.75 -1.55
C HIS A 195 8.74 12.94 -0.16
N ILE A 196 7.96 12.76 0.91
CA ILE A 196 8.45 12.84 2.29
C ILE A 196 9.11 11.51 2.70
N SER A 197 8.65 10.39 2.14
CA SER A 197 9.06 9.04 2.51
C SER A 197 10.26 8.53 1.70
N GLU A 198 10.49 9.06 0.50
CA GLU A 198 11.65 8.70 -0.30
C GLU A 198 12.85 9.55 0.12
N PRO A 199 14.00 8.94 0.45
CA PRO A 199 15.24 9.68 0.56
C PRO A 199 15.50 10.35 -0.79
N THR A 200 15.77 11.64 -0.77
CA THR A 200 16.14 12.43 -1.95
C THR A 200 17.25 11.68 -2.72
N ARG A 201 16.91 11.11 -3.88
CA ARG A 201 17.94 10.72 -4.83
C ARG A 201 18.65 12.01 -5.25
N PRO A 202 19.96 12.14 -5.09
CA PRO A 202 20.67 13.23 -5.74
C PRO A 202 20.45 13.07 -7.25
N TYR A 203 20.00 14.13 -7.89
CA TYR A 203 19.84 14.22 -9.34
C TYR A 203 21.20 14.09 -10.03
#